data_f0e2d65c2443eb8278259f3862de1a66
#
_entry.id   f0e2d65c2443eb8278259f3862de1a66
#
_cell.length_a   1.000
_cell.length_b   1.000
_cell.length_c   1.000
_cell.angle_alpha   90.00
_cell.angle_beta   90.00
_cell.angle_gamma   90.00
#
_symmetry.space_group_name_H-M   'P 1'
#
loop_
_entity.id
_entity.type
_entity.pdbx_description
1 polymer ?
#
loop_
_entity_poly.entity_id
_entity_poly.type
_entity_poly.pdbx_seq_one_letter_code
_entity_poly.pdbx_strand_id
1 'polypeptide(L)'
;SAYHTGIGADGLVLIGASEKADFSMRIFNADGSEAMMCGNASRCIGKYVYEKGLTDKEVITLETLSGIKILKLHTGNGVVKDVTVDMGTPLLSNPGQIATKTGGMLAETIPADGKEYKGTFVCMGNPHLVIFIDDIKDVNLPAIGPKLENHPLFPERTNVEFVEVLSHNKHKPLQEKQIHTRYNKLTIMN
;
A
#
# COMPACT_ATOMS: atom_id res chain seq x y z
N SER A 1 11.38 -4.46 18.34
CA SER A 1 10.30 -5.17 19.04
C SER A 1 10.40 -6.66 18.76
N ALA A 2 10.24 -7.51 19.77
CA ALA A 2 10.31 -8.97 19.61
C ALA A 2 8.98 -9.47 19.04
N TYR A 3 8.98 -9.84 17.76
CA TYR A 3 7.85 -10.46 17.07
C TYR A 3 7.59 -11.85 17.69
N HIS A 4 6.34 -12.16 18.04
CA HIS A 4 5.88 -13.40 18.68
C HIS A 4 6.26 -13.64 20.16
N THR A 5 7.19 -12.89 20.76
CA THR A 5 7.63 -13.13 22.14
C THR A 5 7.53 -11.90 23.07
N GLY A 6 7.06 -10.78 22.55
CA GLY A 6 6.85 -9.52 23.28
C GLY A 6 5.82 -8.65 22.58
N ILE A 7 5.80 -7.35 22.88
CA ILE A 7 5.02 -6.37 22.12
C ILE A 7 5.75 -6.15 20.78
N GLY A 8 5.58 -7.09 19.86
CA GLY A 8 6.14 -7.06 18.52
C GLY A 8 5.08 -6.73 17.50
N ALA A 9 5.44 -5.94 16.48
CA ALA A 9 4.59 -5.57 15.37
C ALA A 9 5.43 -5.38 14.11
N ASP A 10 4.77 -5.38 12.95
CA ASP A 10 5.42 -5.08 11.65
C ASP A 10 5.94 -3.66 11.57
N GLY A 11 5.44 -2.78 12.44
CA GLY A 11 5.87 -1.40 12.53
C GLY A 11 5.22 -0.65 13.69
N LEU A 12 5.73 0.57 13.93
CA LEU A 12 5.22 1.52 14.92
C LEU A 12 4.57 2.70 14.20
N VAL A 13 3.34 3.02 14.59
CA VAL A 13 2.62 4.20 14.09
C VAL A 13 2.53 5.23 15.20
N LEU A 14 3.03 6.44 14.93
CA LEU A 14 2.87 7.58 15.80
C LEU A 14 1.77 8.49 15.26
N ILE A 15 0.84 8.87 16.12
CA ILE A 15 -0.21 9.85 15.82
C ILE A 15 0.13 11.12 16.59
N GLY A 16 0.17 12.25 15.92
CA GLY A 16 0.51 13.53 16.52
C GLY A 16 -0.42 14.67 16.09
N ALA A 17 -0.20 15.83 16.67
CA ALA A 17 -0.80 17.07 16.18
C ALA A 17 -0.17 17.48 14.84
N SER A 18 -0.91 18.24 14.05
CA SER A 18 -0.45 18.86 12.80
C SER A 18 -0.88 20.32 12.76
N GLU A 19 -0.05 21.16 12.16
CA GLU A 19 -0.39 22.55 11.85
C GLU A 19 -1.14 22.68 10.50
N LYS A 20 -1.14 21.60 9.70
CA LYS A 20 -1.67 21.59 8.32
C LYS A 20 -2.86 20.67 8.14
N ALA A 21 -3.13 19.80 9.08
CA ALA A 21 -4.17 18.78 9.03
C ALA A 21 -4.77 18.56 10.44
N ASP A 22 -5.82 17.76 10.54
CA ASP A 22 -6.41 17.43 11.84
C ASP A 22 -5.45 16.60 12.70
N PHE A 23 -4.68 15.70 12.08
CA PHE A 23 -3.69 14.85 12.73
C PHE A 23 -2.46 14.67 11.82
N SER A 24 -1.35 14.24 12.42
CA SER A 24 -0.15 13.80 11.71
C SER A 24 0.13 12.32 11.97
N MET A 25 0.79 11.66 11.00
CA MET A 25 1.20 10.27 11.08
C MET A 25 2.67 10.12 10.71
N ARG A 26 3.40 9.36 11.55
CA ARG A 26 4.71 8.80 11.20
C ARG A 26 4.68 7.30 11.37
N ILE A 27 5.32 6.55 10.46
CA ILE A 27 5.37 5.09 10.50
C ILE A 27 6.81 4.63 10.41
N PHE A 28 7.18 3.75 11.32
CA PHE A 28 8.49 3.12 11.37
C PHE A 28 8.32 1.61 11.20
N ASN A 29 8.98 1.04 10.21
CA ASN A 29 9.01 -0.41 9.98
C ASN A 29 9.81 -1.11 11.09
N ALA A 30 9.72 -2.45 11.15
CA ALA A 30 10.44 -3.24 12.15
C ALA A 30 11.97 -3.11 12.06
N ASP A 31 12.49 -2.78 10.88
CA ASP A 31 13.92 -2.51 10.62
C ASP A 31 14.37 -1.08 11.00
N GLY A 32 13.43 -0.24 11.47
CA GLY A 32 13.67 1.15 11.87
C GLY A 32 13.56 2.16 10.72
N SER A 33 13.37 1.72 9.48
CA SER A 33 13.13 2.63 8.35
C SER A 33 11.78 3.32 8.48
N GLU A 34 11.69 4.58 8.03
CA GLU A 34 10.43 5.33 8.03
C GLU A 34 9.71 5.17 6.69
N ALA A 35 8.43 4.78 6.74
CA ALA A 35 7.60 4.67 5.55
C ALA A 35 6.91 6.01 5.24
N MET A 36 6.85 6.35 3.95
CA MET A 36 6.23 7.59 3.46
C MET A 36 4.73 7.65 3.79
N MET A 37 4.02 6.52 3.70
CA MET A 37 2.58 6.41 3.93
C MET A 37 2.18 4.93 4.03
N CYS A 38 1.08 4.66 4.74
CA CYS A 38 0.45 3.35 4.79
C CYS A 38 -1.08 3.50 4.87
N GLY A 39 -1.80 3.04 3.84
CA GLY A 39 -3.26 3.12 3.78
C GLY A 39 -3.94 2.33 4.89
N ASN A 40 -3.39 1.18 5.29
CA ASN A 40 -3.91 0.38 6.41
C ASN A 40 -3.80 1.15 7.73
N ALA A 41 -2.63 1.72 8.02
CA ALA A 41 -2.43 2.53 9.22
C ALA A 41 -3.34 3.77 9.23
N SER A 42 -3.51 4.44 8.09
CA SER A 42 -4.42 5.59 7.97
C SER A 42 -5.85 5.22 8.36
N ARG A 43 -6.36 4.05 7.92
CA ARG A 43 -7.70 3.58 8.32
C ARG A 43 -7.78 3.30 9.82
N CYS A 44 -6.75 2.66 10.38
CA CYS A 44 -6.67 2.41 11.83
C CYS A 44 -6.64 3.72 12.63
N ILE A 45 -5.88 4.74 12.15
CA ILE A 45 -5.84 6.07 12.76
C ILE A 45 -7.22 6.72 12.74
N GLY A 46 -7.90 6.73 11.57
CA GLY A 46 -9.23 7.30 11.45
C GLY A 46 -10.21 6.70 12.46
N LYS A 47 -10.25 5.38 12.56
CA LYS A 47 -11.06 4.68 13.56
C LYS A 47 -10.64 5.03 14.99
N TYR A 48 -9.35 5.01 15.29
CA TYR A 48 -8.82 5.26 16.62
C TYR A 48 -9.15 6.66 17.14
N VAL A 49 -8.87 7.71 16.35
CA VAL A 49 -9.07 9.10 16.80
C VAL A 49 -10.55 9.41 17.02
N TYR A 50 -11.44 8.84 16.22
CA TYR A 50 -12.87 9.01 16.37
C TYR A 50 -13.39 8.26 17.63
N GLU A 51 -13.12 6.96 17.76
CA GLU A 51 -13.62 6.12 18.86
C GLU A 51 -12.99 6.46 20.21
N LYS A 52 -11.82 7.11 20.22
CA LYS A 52 -11.21 7.65 21.45
C LYS A 52 -11.65 9.08 21.79
N GLY A 53 -12.57 9.65 20.99
CA GLY A 53 -13.10 11.00 21.25
C GLY A 53 -12.08 12.12 21.03
N LEU A 54 -11.02 11.87 20.23
CA LEU A 54 -10.06 12.90 19.87
C LEU A 54 -10.61 13.83 18.77
N THR A 55 -11.65 13.39 18.08
CA THR A 55 -12.43 14.17 17.10
C THR A 55 -13.85 13.63 17.00
N ASP A 56 -14.79 14.48 16.61
CA ASP A 56 -16.17 14.13 16.27
C ASP A 56 -16.44 14.21 14.75
N LYS A 57 -15.40 14.60 13.97
CA LYS A 57 -15.51 14.74 12.53
C LYS A 57 -15.56 13.36 11.83
N GLU A 58 -16.48 13.21 10.88
CA GLU A 58 -16.53 12.05 9.97
C GLU A 58 -15.64 12.18 8.73
N VAL A 59 -15.13 13.38 8.46
CA VAL A 59 -14.10 13.62 7.45
C VAL A 59 -12.94 14.30 8.13
N ILE A 60 -11.79 13.62 8.14
CA ILE A 60 -10.57 14.12 8.77
C ILE A 60 -9.43 14.18 7.76
N THR A 61 -8.48 15.06 8.01
CA THR A 61 -7.25 15.20 7.25
C THR A 61 -6.08 14.64 8.04
N LEU A 62 -5.19 13.92 7.35
CA LEU A 62 -4.03 13.25 7.96
C LEU A 62 -2.77 13.69 7.22
N GLU A 63 -1.88 14.40 7.90
CA GLU A 63 -0.56 14.73 7.38
C GLU A 63 0.35 13.51 7.39
N THR A 64 0.95 13.21 6.23
CA THR A 64 1.90 12.11 6.04
C THR A 64 3.11 12.61 5.28
N LEU A 65 4.21 11.84 5.22
CA LEU A 65 5.37 12.19 4.41
C LEU A 65 5.05 12.24 2.89
N SER A 66 3.98 11.54 2.45
CA SER A 66 3.49 11.60 1.06
C SER A 66 2.38 12.65 0.85
N GLY A 67 2.27 13.65 1.73
CA GLY A 67 1.28 14.70 1.68
C GLY A 67 0.04 14.46 2.55
N ILE A 68 -0.91 15.37 2.48
CA ILE A 68 -2.16 15.31 3.26
C ILE A 68 -3.10 14.30 2.60
N LYS A 69 -3.65 13.39 3.41
CA LYS A 69 -4.66 12.40 3.00
C LYS A 69 -6.00 12.76 3.62
N ILE A 70 -7.07 12.56 2.87
CA ILE A 70 -8.43 12.74 3.33
C ILE A 70 -9.00 11.38 3.70
N LEU A 71 -9.50 11.26 4.94
CA LEU A 71 -10.12 10.06 5.46
C LEU A 71 -11.61 10.34 5.68
N LYS A 72 -12.48 9.55 5.04
CA LYS A 72 -13.91 9.56 5.29
C LYS A 72 -14.27 8.37 6.17
N LEU A 73 -14.79 8.66 7.36
CA LEU A 73 -15.22 7.67 8.34
C LEU A 73 -16.68 7.30 8.10
N HIS A 74 -16.97 6.03 7.94
CA HIS A 74 -18.32 5.52 7.81
C HIS A 74 -18.78 5.02 9.19
N THR A 75 -19.58 5.83 9.87
CA THR A 75 -19.98 5.59 11.26
C THR A 75 -21.36 4.93 11.36
N GLY A 76 -21.61 4.28 12.47
CA GLY A 76 -22.92 3.75 12.84
C GLY A 76 -22.98 3.42 14.31
N ASN A 77 -23.95 3.97 15.03
CA ASN A 77 -24.10 3.82 16.48
C ASN A 77 -22.86 4.26 17.27
N GLY A 78 -22.18 5.34 16.83
CA GLY A 78 -20.97 5.85 17.49
C GLY A 78 -19.70 5.03 17.25
N VAL A 79 -19.73 4.06 16.35
CA VAL A 79 -18.60 3.20 16.00
C VAL A 79 -18.25 3.38 14.53
N VAL A 80 -16.96 3.45 14.20
CA VAL A 80 -16.47 3.47 12.82
C VAL A 80 -16.49 2.06 12.27
N LYS A 81 -17.30 1.83 11.23
CA LYS A 81 -17.42 0.54 10.54
C LYS A 81 -16.34 0.39 9.46
N ASP A 82 -16.20 1.44 8.64
CA ASP A 82 -15.26 1.49 7.53
C ASP A 82 -14.60 2.87 7.44
N VAL A 83 -13.43 2.93 6.79
CA VAL A 83 -12.73 4.19 6.50
C VAL A 83 -12.29 4.18 5.04
N THR A 84 -12.76 5.14 4.28
CA THR A 84 -12.27 5.44 2.94
C THR A 84 -11.09 6.42 3.04
N VAL A 85 -9.97 6.08 2.42
CA VAL A 85 -8.78 6.95 2.35
C VAL A 85 -8.59 7.38 0.90
N ASP A 86 -8.53 8.69 0.67
CA ASP A 86 -8.11 9.23 -0.62
C ASP A 86 -6.60 9.06 -0.76
N MET A 87 -6.20 8.11 -1.59
CA MET A 87 -4.80 7.80 -1.88
C MET A 87 -4.19 8.72 -2.93
N GLY A 88 -4.99 9.56 -3.58
CA GLY A 88 -4.59 10.37 -4.73
C GLY A 88 -4.61 9.59 -6.05
N THR A 89 -4.00 10.17 -7.07
CA THR A 89 -3.96 9.58 -8.42
C THR A 89 -2.71 8.73 -8.60
N PRO A 90 -2.85 7.49 -9.09
CA PRO A 90 -1.69 6.67 -9.43
C PRO A 90 -0.93 7.29 -10.62
N LEU A 91 0.40 7.27 -10.54
CA LEU A 91 1.28 7.71 -11.61
C LEU A 91 1.93 6.49 -12.28
N LEU A 92 1.92 6.44 -13.60
CA LEU A 92 2.58 5.39 -14.38
C LEU A 92 4.02 5.72 -14.76
N SER A 93 4.52 6.86 -14.28
CA SER A 93 5.89 7.33 -14.51
C SER A 93 6.39 8.08 -13.28
N ASN A 94 7.60 7.73 -12.81
CA ASN A 94 8.37 8.46 -11.81
C ASN A 94 9.86 8.13 -12.00
N PRO A 95 10.64 8.98 -12.69
CA PRO A 95 12.06 8.72 -12.99
C PRO A 95 12.95 8.56 -11.73
N GLY A 96 12.50 9.04 -10.59
CA GLY A 96 13.20 8.84 -9.30
C GLY A 96 13.03 7.44 -8.71
N GLN A 97 12.03 6.69 -9.14
CA GLN A 97 11.67 5.39 -8.56
C GLN A 97 11.87 4.21 -9.50
N ILE A 98 11.99 4.47 -10.82
CA ILE A 98 12.27 3.44 -11.82
C ILE A 98 13.30 3.92 -12.84
N ALA A 99 14.34 3.14 -13.04
CA ALA A 99 15.49 3.45 -13.91
C ALA A 99 15.24 3.01 -15.37
N THR A 100 14.16 3.49 -15.98
CA THR A 100 13.87 3.34 -17.41
C THR A 100 14.06 4.69 -18.13
N LYS A 101 14.21 4.67 -19.45
CA LYS A 101 14.37 5.91 -20.24
C LYS A 101 13.15 6.84 -20.13
N THR A 102 11.97 6.28 -19.95
CA THR A 102 10.70 7.02 -19.86
C THR A 102 10.30 7.33 -18.41
N GLY A 103 11.02 6.78 -17.42
CA GLY A 103 10.63 6.83 -16.01
C GLY A 103 9.36 6.05 -15.68
N GLY A 104 8.93 5.16 -16.57
CA GLY A 104 7.76 4.31 -16.41
C GLY A 104 7.94 2.96 -17.10
N MET A 105 6.98 2.06 -16.92
CA MET A 105 6.94 0.72 -17.50
C MET A 105 5.51 0.24 -17.57
N LEU A 106 5.02 -0.12 -18.75
CA LEU A 106 3.65 -0.59 -18.96
C LEU A 106 3.65 -1.95 -19.66
N ALA A 107 3.33 -3.01 -18.92
CA ALA A 107 3.30 -4.40 -19.40
C ALA A 107 4.60 -4.82 -20.10
N GLU A 108 5.74 -4.31 -19.62
CA GLU A 108 7.05 -4.63 -20.18
C GLU A 108 7.66 -5.86 -19.49
N THR A 109 8.58 -6.50 -20.19
CA THR A 109 9.22 -7.72 -19.70
C THR A 109 10.34 -7.41 -18.71
N ILE A 110 10.30 -8.07 -17.56
CA ILE A 110 11.35 -8.06 -16.54
C ILE A 110 11.90 -9.49 -16.40
N PRO A 111 13.18 -9.71 -16.68
CA PRO A 111 13.80 -11.01 -16.42
C PRO A 111 14.09 -11.18 -14.93
N ALA A 112 13.66 -12.29 -14.36
CA ALA A 112 14.01 -12.64 -12.98
C ALA A 112 14.02 -14.16 -12.82
N ASP A 113 15.09 -14.71 -12.21
CA ASP A 113 15.25 -16.14 -11.93
C ASP A 113 15.10 -17.06 -13.17
N GLY A 114 15.63 -16.63 -14.32
CA GLY A 114 15.55 -17.40 -15.56
C GLY A 114 14.16 -17.42 -16.22
N LYS A 115 13.22 -16.63 -15.70
CA LYS A 115 11.86 -16.43 -16.25
C LYS A 115 11.66 -14.97 -16.65
N GLU A 116 10.67 -14.74 -17.48
CA GLU A 116 10.23 -13.42 -17.89
C GLU A 116 8.85 -13.11 -17.26
N TYR A 117 8.72 -11.92 -16.68
CA TYR A 117 7.49 -11.44 -16.10
C TYR A 117 7.05 -10.17 -16.82
N LYS A 118 5.78 -10.05 -17.15
CA LYS A 118 5.20 -8.79 -17.68
C LYS A 118 4.71 -7.93 -16.53
N GLY A 119 5.42 -6.83 -16.27
CA GLY A 119 5.12 -5.93 -15.17
C GLY A 119 4.71 -4.55 -15.61
N THR A 120 3.91 -3.89 -14.78
CA THR A 120 3.54 -2.49 -14.90
C THR A 120 4.00 -1.76 -13.66
N PHE A 121 4.72 -0.66 -13.86
CA PHE A 121 5.10 0.24 -12.77
C PHE A 121 3.94 1.16 -12.41
N VAL A 122 3.67 1.30 -11.11
CA VAL A 122 2.68 2.24 -10.56
C VAL A 122 3.28 2.93 -9.34
N CYS A 123 3.26 4.25 -9.32
CA CYS A 123 3.63 5.04 -8.15
C CYS A 123 2.38 5.54 -7.42
N MET A 124 2.26 5.18 -6.16
CA MET A 124 1.23 5.67 -5.21
C MET A 124 1.86 6.50 -4.08
N GLY A 125 2.98 7.19 -4.38
CA GLY A 125 3.90 7.79 -3.43
C GLY A 125 5.13 6.90 -3.21
N ASN A 126 4.95 5.60 -3.15
CA ASN A 126 5.97 4.56 -3.20
C ASN A 126 5.86 3.75 -4.51
N PRO A 127 6.93 3.05 -4.95
CA PRO A 127 6.94 2.27 -6.16
C PRO A 127 6.23 0.92 -5.99
N HIS A 128 5.47 0.54 -7.01
CA HIS A 128 4.81 -0.75 -7.12
C HIS A 128 5.10 -1.38 -8.47
N LEU A 129 5.39 -2.67 -8.49
CA LEU A 129 5.49 -3.52 -9.67
C LEU A 129 4.31 -4.48 -9.69
N VAL A 130 3.34 -4.24 -10.56
CA VAL A 130 2.14 -5.05 -10.68
C VAL A 130 2.29 -6.04 -11.83
N ILE A 131 2.17 -7.34 -11.54
CA ILE A 131 2.32 -8.45 -12.48
C ILE A 131 1.02 -9.24 -12.50
N PHE A 132 0.33 -9.26 -13.66
CA PHE A 132 -0.85 -10.09 -13.84
C PHE A 132 -0.45 -11.52 -14.22
N ILE A 133 -1.09 -12.49 -13.57
CA ILE A 133 -0.85 -13.93 -13.76
C ILE A 133 -2.17 -14.69 -13.84
N ASP A 134 -2.13 -15.89 -14.41
CA ASP A 134 -3.32 -16.73 -14.57
C ASP A 134 -3.71 -17.43 -13.25
N ASP A 135 -2.77 -17.98 -12.50
CA ASP A 135 -3.00 -18.60 -11.18
C ASP A 135 -1.89 -18.18 -10.18
N ILE A 136 -2.29 -17.62 -9.05
CA ILE A 136 -1.37 -17.19 -7.98
C ILE A 136 -0.60 -18.35 -7.34
N LYS A 137 -1.14 -19.58 -7.44
CA LYS A 137 -0.52 -20.78 -6.86
C LYS A 137 0.75 -21.20 -7.61
N ASP A 138 0.88 -20.80 -8.89
CA ASP A 138 2.05 -21.09 -9.73
C ASP A 138 3.27 -20.23 -9.39
N VAL A 139 3.08 -19.23 -8.50
CA VAL A 139 4.14 -18.31 -8.11
C VAL A 139 4.79 -18.74 -6.79
N ASN A 140 6.07 -19.08 -6.85
CA ASN A 140 6.89 -19.25 -5.65
C ASN A 140 7.34 -17.87 -5.13
N LEU A 141 6.41 -17.18 -4.43
CA LEU A 141 6.63 -15.83 -3.88
C LEU A 141 7.91 -15.70 -3.02
N PRO A 142 8.24 -16.64 -2.13
CA PRO A 142 9.48 -16.57 -1.35
C PRO A 142 10.75 -16.59 -2.20
N ALA A 143 10.72 -17.23 -3.34
CA ALA A 143 11.88 -17.32 -4.24
C ALA A 143 11.99 -16.10 -5.18
N ILE A 144 10.85 -15.66 -5.76
CA ILE A 144 10.88 -14.63 -6.80
C ILE A 144 10.69 -13.21 -6.25
N GLY A 145 9.93 -13.04 -5.16
CA GLY A 145 9.63 -11.73 -4.59
C GLY A 145 10.87 -10.90 -4.29
N PRO A 146 11.88 -11.42 -3.53
CA PRO A 146 13.10 -10.67 -3.23
C PRO A 146 13.92 -10.30 -4.46
N LYS A 147 13.86 -11.10 -5.54
CA LYS A 147 14.60 -10.83 -6.78
C LYS A 147 13.98 -9.69 -7.59
N LEU A 148 12.65 -9.61 -7.60
CA LEU A 148 11.92 -8.51 -8.25
C LEU A 148 11.94 -7.25 -7.40
N GLU A 149 11.78 -7.37 -6.07
CA GLU A 149 11.87 -6.25 -5.13
C GLU A 149 13.20 -5.50 -5.26
N ASN A 150 14.31 -6.25 -5.36
CA ASN A 150 15.67 -5.69 -5.47
C ASN A 150 16.18 -5.63 -6.92
N HIS A 151 15.27 -5.68 -7.90
CA HIS A 151 15.68 -5.63 -9.30
C HIS A 151 16.35 -4.29 -9.63
N PRO A 152 17.43 -4.24 -10.44
CA PRO A 152 18.18 -3.01 -10.75
C PRO A 152 17.35 -1.88 -11.37
N LEU A 153 16.19 -2.18 -11.94
CA LEU A 153 15.24 -1.17 -12.41
C LEU A 153 14.65 -0.31 -11.27
N PHE A 154 14.71 -0.76 -10.00
CA PHE A 154 14.16 -0.06 -8.86
C PHE A 154 15.27 0.32 -7.87
N PRO A 155 15.87 1.53 -8.00
CA PRO A 155 17.03 1.94 -7.19
C PRO A 155 16.79 1.88 -5.67
N GLU A 156 15.57 2.16 -5.24
CA GLU A 156 15.15 2.16 -3.83
C GLU A 156 14.22 0.99 -3.50
N ARG A 157 14.32 -0.14 -4.26
CA ARG A 157 13.42 -1.29 -4.21
C ARG A 157 12.01 -0.95 -4.71
N THR A 158 11.15 -1.96 -4.78
CA THR A 158 9.74 -1.80 -5.14
C THR A 158 8.85 -2.77 -4.37
N ASN A 159 7.60 -2.43 -4.16
CA ASN A 159 6.59 -3.39 -3.76
C ASN A 159 6.22 -4.24 -4.99
N VAL A 160 6.11 -5.55 -4.81
CA VAL A 160 5.80 -6.49 -5.89
C VAL A 160 4.45 -7.12 -5.63
N GLU A 161 3.53 -6.94 -6.58
CA GLU A 161 2.19 -7.50 -6.52
C GLU A 161 1.96 -8.48 -7.68
N PHE A 162 1.65 -9.73 -7.35
CA PHE A 162 1.10 -10.68 -8.29
C PHE A 162 -0.42 -10.67 -8.21
N VAL A 163 -1.08 -10.49 -9.34
CA VAL A 163 -2.52 -10.29 -9.43
C VAL A 163 -3.15 -11.35 -10.32
N GLU A 164 -4.03 -12.16 -9.75
CA GLU A 164 -4.92 -13.06 -10.49
C GLU A 164 -6.28 -12.40 -10.66
N VAL A 165 -6.83 -12.43 -11.90
CA VAL A 165 -8.15 -11.89 -12.19
C VAL A 165 -9.18 -13.00 -12.16
N LEU A 166 -9.91 -13.12 -11.04
CA LEU A 166 -10.87 -14.21 -10.84
C LEU A 166 -12.18 -14.08 -11.65
N SER A 167 -12.61 -12.86 -12.00
CA SER A 167 -13.77 -12.63 -12.84
C SER A 167 -13.79 -11.24 -13.48
N HIS A 168 -14.42 -11.14 -14.68
CA HIS A 168 -14.68 -9.88 -15.38
C HIS A 168 -16.15 -9.47 -15.31
N ASN A 169 -16.90 -9.88 -14.29
CA ASN A 169 -18.35 -9.68 -14.24
C ASN A 169 -18.69 -8.19 -14.07
N LYS A 170 -19.23 -7.59 -15.11
CA LYS A 170 -19.58 -6.15 -15.22
C LYS A 170 -20.69 -5.68 -14.26
N HIS A 171 -21.34 -6.59 -13.52
CA HIS A 171 -22.51 -6.31 -12.69
C HIS A 171 -22.36 -6.67 -11.20
N LYS A 172 -21.22 -7.13 -10.76
CA LYS A 172 -20.91 -7.23 -9.33
C LYS A 172 -19.76 -6.30 -9.02
N PRO A 173 -19.87 -5.47 -7.95
CA PRO A 173 -18.69 -4.79 -7.44
C PRO A 173 -17.62 -5.86 -7.21
N LEU A 174 -16.39 -5.55 -7.60
CA LEU A 174 -15.24 -6.43 -7.43
C LEU A 174 -15.13 -6.80 -5.94
N GLN A 175 -15.74 -7.91 -5.55
CA GLN A 175 -15.53 -8.48 -4.23
C GLN A 175 -14.09 -8.99 -4.21
N GLU A 176 -13.32 -8.40 -3.33
CA GLU A 176 -11.98 -8.79 -2.87
C GLU A 176 -11.13 -9.54 -3.90
N LYS A 177 -10.38 -8.79 -4.70
CA LYS A 177 -9.18 -9.34 -5.33
C LYS A 177 -8.17 -9.57 -4.21
N GLN A 178 -7.88 -10.81 -3.88
CA GLN A 178 -6.76 -11.12 -2.99
C GLN A 178 -5.47 -10.86 -3.75
N ILE A 179 -4.86 -9.71 -3.47
CA ILE A 179 -3.50 -9.43 -3.88
C ILE A 179 -2.60 -10.01 -2.80
N HIS A 180 -1.88 -11.08 -3.13
CA HIS A 180 -0.89 -11.65 -2.23
C HIS A 180 0.44 -10.97 -2.48
N THR A 181 0.81 -10.05 -1.60
CA THR A 181 2.17 -9.55 -1.48
C THR A 181 2.81 -10.13 -0.24
N ARG A 182 4.12 -10.29 -0.25
CA ARG A 182 4.85 -10.81 0.91
C ARG A 182 4.82 -9.83 2.09
N TYR A 183 4.50 -8.56 1.85
CA TYR A 183 4.59 -7.48 2.85
C TYR A 183 3.32 -6.66 3.01
N ASN A 184 2.35 -6.71 2.09
CA ASN A 184 1.10 -5.98 2.27
C ASN A 184 -0.06 -6.72 1.62
N LYS A 185 -1.04 -7.10 2.40
CA LYS A 185 -2.35 -7.52 1.90
C LYS A 185 -3.11 -6.26 1.53
N LEU A 186 -2.99 -5.82 0.28
CA LEU A 186 -3.74 -4.68 -0.21
C LEU A 186 -5.10 -5.17 -0.71
N THR A 187 -6.15 -4.93 0.07
CA THR A 187 -7.53 -5.07 -0.40
C THR A 187 -7.89 -3.75 -1.07
N ILE A 188 -7.93 -3.72 -2.40
CA ILE A 188 -8.52 -2.60 -3.11
C ILE A 188 -10.03 -2.84 -3.13
N MET A 189 -10.77 -2.12 -2.31
CA MET A 189 -12.21 -2.00 -2.45
C MET A 189 -12.50 -0.80 -3.35
N ASN A 190 -13.18 -1.04 -4.47
CA ASN A 190 -13.85 -0.01 -5.27
C ASN A 190 -15.23 0.29 -4.68
#